data_4567b611fb484000a5c25160c765e92c
#
_entry.id   4567b611fb484000a5c25160c765e92c
#
_cell.length_a   1.000
_cell.length_b   1.000
_cell.length_c   1.000
_cell.angle_alpha   90.00
_cell.angle_beta   90.00
_cell.angle_gamma   90.00
#
_symmetry.space_group_name_H-M   'P 1'
#
loop_
_entity.id
_entity.type
_entity.pdbx_description
1 polymer ?
#
loop_
_entity_poly.entity_id
_entity_poly.type
_entity_poly.pdbx_seq_one_letter_code
_entity_poly.pdbx_strand_id
1 'polypeptide(L)'
;GTAAGELWEVALEGPKSRERPPVRVYCLPFAEPVTGVAVEALEPQGGDGASESGLVCIVATPSRFYTFCGPGLSLASVFEAYARDPDLQSFIELPDEDRSSRGDLVVYRGADGRAQRFAWLASPGVYHGSLVLHWENAPEPGMEHVLVPEHTLLPFAEEDGFAARDVVGVSLTEHHIVLVGQQDVRMVNRVSECVVFEEGLKGQSFLGVATDASSGAIFAFTERDLYEVILEDEGASMWQLHLDRKEFDVAHSLCSTSEQHDFCYNRQADLQFEAGNFLAAAGLFGKIKSSHPSFESIALKFTGAGSPEATRKFLMEKLRGVSDEMPAQAAMLSIWLTELLLDNVNQAILRHGEGSEENGRAIAELRKFIGANIDKLDEGTTFQLLGSYGHVEEIIHFAELVGDTATIVQHLIVQKQYERVLRCLAEKDAPPELWYEYAPPLIEAAPQETVEAL
;
A
#
# COMPACT_ATOMS: atom_id res chain seq x y z
N GLY A 1 -0.72 33.56 23.08
CA GLY A 1 -1.90 33.43 23.94
C GLY A 1 -1.70 34.09 25.31
N THR A 2 -2.79 34.33 26.01
CA THR A 2 -2.76 34.89 27.37
C THR A 2 -3.41 33.91 28.37
N ALA A 3 -3.18 34.19 29.68
CA ALA A 3 -3.81 33.43 30.76
C ALA A 3 -5.34 33.59 30.84
N ALA A 4 -5.90 34.58 30.15
CA ALA A 4 -7.34 34.84 30.07
C ALA A 4 -8.02 34.29 28.83
N GLY A 5 -7.33 33.47 28.01
CA GLY A 5 -7.88 32.89 26.77
C GLY A 5 -7.87 33.84 25.57
N GLU A 6 -7.08 34.92 25.62
CA GLU A 6 -7.00 35.84 24.49
C GLU A 6 -5.85 35.48 23.54
N LEU A 7 -6.09 35.61 22.26
CA LEU A 7 -5.11 35.45 21.18
C LEU A 7 -4.72 36.84 20.65
N TRP A 8 -3.42 37.09 20.58
CA TRP A 8 -2.85 38.32 20.13
C TRP A 8 -1.84 38.14 19.03
N GLU A 9 -1.90 38.96 18.01
CA GLU A 9 -0.90 39.03 16.95
C GLU A 9 0.13 40.11 17.29
N VAL A 10 1.42 39.70 17.24
CA VAL A 10 2.56 40.56 17.55
C VAL A 10 3.56 40.51 16.41
N ALA A 11 3.92 41.65 15.85
CA ALA A 11 4.94 41.72 14.80
C ALA A 11 6.33 41.65 15.46
N LEU A 12 7.08 40.56 15.19
CA LEU A 12 8.42 40.34 15.79
C LEU A 12 9.56 40.86 14.91
N GLU A 13 9.39 41.02 13.61
CA GLU A 13 10.44 41.39 12.64
C GLU A 13 10.06 42.56 11.75
N GLY A 14 11.08 43.32 11.34
CA GLY A 14 11.00 44.43 10.39
C GLY A 14 11.24 45.82 10.98
N PRO A 15 11.68 46.79 10.16
CA PRO A 15 12.03 48.12 10.59
C PRO A 15 10.87 48.92 11.22
N LYS A 16 9.63 48.48 11.02
CA LYS A 16 8.41 49.06 11.56
C LYS A 16 7.74 48.22 12.66
N SER A 17 8.36 47.11 13.13
CA SER A 17 7.79 46.24 14.15
C SER A 17 7.53 46.94 15.49
N ARG A 18 8.38 47.93 15.85
CA ARG A 18 8.23 48.73 17.06
C ARG A 18 7.06 49.73 17.00
N GLU A 19 6.52 50.01 15.83
CA GLU A 19 5.44 50.97 15.60
C GLU A 19 4.05 50.29 15.53
N ARG A 20 3.99 48.95 15.43
CA ARG A 20 2.73 48.20 15.41
C ARG A 20 2.44 47.67 16.82
N PRO A 21 1.43 48.19 17.53
CA PRO A 21 1.02 47.62 18.81
C PRO A 21 0.48 46.20 18.62
N PRO A 22 0.57 45.33 19.64
CA PRO A 22 -0.10 44.05 19.65
C PRO A 22 -1.60 44.19 19.37
N VAL A 23 -2.15 43.34 18.53
CA VAL A 23 -3.57 43.38 18.17
C VAL A 23 -4.22 42.09 18.68
N ARG A 24 -5.30 42.27 19.49
CA ARG A 24 -6.10 41.13 19.91
C ARG A 24 -6.92 40.64 18.71
N VAL A 25 -6.68 39.38 18.27
CA VAL A 25 -7.33 38.77 17.13
C VAL A 25 -8.57 37.94 17.51
N TYR A 26 -8.55 37.32 18.68
CA TYR A 26 -9.66 36.53 19.19
C TYR A 26 -9.66 36.40 20.72
N CYS A 27 -10.81 36.01 21.27
CA CYS A 27 -10.97 35.66 22.69
C CYS A 27 -11.74 34.33 22.76
N LEU A 28 -11.16 33.32 23.37
CA LEU A 28 -11.82 32.03 23.57
C LEU A 28 -13.07 32.20 24.45
N PRO A 29 -14.12 31.36 24.23
CA PRO A 29 -15.36 31.46 25.01
C PRO A 29 -15.18 31.10 26.48
N PHE A 30 -14.16 30.30 26.78
CA PHE A 30 -13.80 29.91 28.13
C PHE A 30 -12.51 30.62 28.54
N ALA A 31 -12.53 31.25 29.69
CA ALA A 31 -11.37 31.98 30.24
C ALA A 31 -10.35 31.02 30.84
N GLU A 32 -9.64 30.30 29.99
CA GLU A 32 -8.57 29.39 30.35
C GLU A 32 -7.23 29.88 29.76
N PRO A 33 -6.11 29.56 30.41
CA PRO A 33 -4.80 29.95 29.89
C PRO A 33 -4.55 29.24 28.55
N VAL A 34 -4.15 30.00 27.55
CA VAL A 34 -3.67 29.43 26.27
C VAL A 34 -2.25 28.91 26.48
N THR A 35 -2.08 27.62 26.39
CA THR A 35 -0.81 26.94 26.68
C THR A 35 -0.04 26.58 25.41
N GLY A 36 -0.74 26.43 24.27
CA GLY A 36 -0.14 26.15 22.98
C GLY A 36 -0.89 26.81 21.82
N VAL A 37 -0.14 27.28 20.83
CA VAL A 37 -0.69 27.85 19.59
C VAL A 37 0.18 27.35 18.41
N ALA A 38 -0.45 26.79 17.41
CA ALA A 38 0.17 26.46 16.13
C ALA A 38 -0.62 27.10 14.99
N VAL A 39 0.09 27.68 14.03
CA VAL A 39 -0.52 28.29 12.84
C VAL A 39 0.14 27.69 11.60
N GLU A 40 -0.69 27.13 10.73
CA GLU A 40 -0.25 26.46 9.52
C GLU A 40 -0.96 27.01 8.28
N ALA A 41 -0.24 27.07 7.17
CA ALA A 41 -0.84 27.44 5.90
C ALA A 41 -1.59 26.25 5.29
N LEU A 42 -2.79 26.49 4.76
CA LEU A 42 -3.52 25.56 3.92
C LEU A 42 -3.12 25.78 2.46
N GLU A 43 -2.59 24.74 1.82
CA GLU A 43 -2.19 24.81 0.42
C GLU A 43 -3.23 24.15 -0.48
N PRO A 44 -3.59 24.79 -1.60
CA PRO A 44 -4.49 24.21 -2.60
C PRO A 44 -3.81 23.01 -3.30
N GLN A 45 -4.53 21.91 -3.44
CA GLN A 45 -4.15 20.82 -4.35
C GLN A 45 -4.45 21.25 -5.80
N GLY A 46 -3.45 21.63 -6.55
CA GLY A 46 -3.57 21.90 -7.98
C GLY A 46 -2.80 23.16 -8.41
N GLY A 47 -1.89 22.99 -9.34
CA GLY A 47 -0.97 24.02 -9.80
C GLY A 47 -1.55 25.16 -10.67
N ASP A 48 -2.88 25.30 -10.77
CA ASP A 48 -3.53 26.41 -11.47
C ASP A 48 -3.94 27.49 -10.44
N GLY A 49 -3.25 28.60 -10.48
CA GLY A 49 -3.24 29.72 -9.55
C GLY A 49 -4.54 30.45 -9.24
N ALA A 50 -5.64 29.74 -9.02
CA ALA A 50 -6.96 30.30 -8.74
C ALA A 50 -7.58 29.85 -7.40
N SER A 51 -6.95 28.94 -6.63
CA SER A 51 -7.50 28.56 -5.33
C SER A 51 -6.96 29.45 -4.20
N GLU A 52 -7.88 29.92 -3.36
CA GLU A 52 -7.55 30.81 -2.23
C GLU A 52 -6.74 30.06 -1.19
N SER A 53 -5.58 30.60 -0.81
CA SER A 53 -4.79 30.14 0.33
C SER A 53 -5.59 30.36 1.61
N GLY A 54 -5.48 29.44 2.57
CA GLY A 54 -6.11 29.54 3.87
C GLY A 54 -5.11 29.37 5.01
N LEU A 55 -5.57 29.60 6.22
CA LEU A 55 -4.82 29.34 7.45
C LEU A 55 -5.61 28.40 8.36
N VAL A 56 -4.87 27.56 9.08
CA VAL A 56 -5.36 26.81 10.23
C VAL A 56 -4.67 27.33 11.47
N CYS A 57 -5.43 27.58 12.53
CA CYS A 57 -4.92 27.91 13.83
C CYS A 57 -5.39 26.87 14.84
N ILE A 58 -4.44 26.16 15.45
CA ILE A 58 -4.70 25.19 16.52
C ILE A 58 -4.35 25.85 17.83
N VAL A 59 -5.25 25.80 18.80
CA VAL A 59 -5.07 26.38 20.11
C VAL A 59 -5.35 25.34 21.18
N ALA A 60 -4.42 25.20 22.12
CA ALA A 60 -4.56 24.32 23.26
C ALA A 60 -4.67 25.12 24.57
N THR A 61 -5.54 24.65 25.44
CA THR A 61 -5.65 25.04 26.85
C THR A 61 -5.44 23.79 27.71
N PRO A 62 -5.40 23.86 29.03
CA PRO A 62 -5.29 22.68 29.88
C PRO A 62 -6.41 21.65 29.69
N SER A 63 -7.64 22.09 29.34
CA SER A 63 -8.80 21.19 29.19
C SER A 63 -9.40 21.13 27.79
N ARG A 64 -8.99 22.03 26.86
CA ARG A 64 -9.62 22.13 25.54
C ARG A 64 -8.62 22.26 24.41
N PHE A 65 -8.94 21.60 23.33
CA PHE A 65 -8.20 21.66 22.05
C PHE A 65 -9.12 22.24 20.99
N TYR A 66 -8.76 23.40 20.47
CA TYR A 66 -9.51 24.12 19.44
C TYR A 66 -8.81 24.06 18.09
N THR A 67 -9.60 23.95 17.05
CA THR A 67 -9.12 24.07 15.67
C THR A 67 -9.93 25.13 14.96
N PHE A 68 -9.28 26.11 14.35
CA PHE A 68 -9.90 27.17 13.57
C PHE A 68 -9.34 27.16 12.17
N CYS A 69 -10.15 27.36 11.16
CA CYS A 69 -9.72 27.46 9.78
C CYS A 69 -10.47 28.60 9.06
N GLY A 70 -9.86 29.12 8.02
CA GLY A 70 -10.51 30.15 7.23
C GLY A 70 -9.66 30.62 6.05
N PRO A 71 -10.30 31.27 5.06
CA PRO A 71 -9.62 31.78 3.88
C PRO A 71 -8.72 32.97 4.19
N GLY A 72 -7.70 33.16 3.35
CA GLY A 72 -6.75 34.27 3.44
C GLY A 72 -5.50 33.95 4.25
N LEU A 73 -4.57 34.91 4.31
CA LEU A 73 -3.25 34.80 4.93
C LEU A 73 -3.15 35.62 6.24
N SER A 74 -4.28 36.02 6.82
CA SER A 74 -4.32 36.82 8.07
C SER A 74 -5.11 36.08 9.13
N LEU A 75 -4.54 36.01 10.34
CA LEU A 75 -5.26 35.45 11.50
C LEU A 75 -6.57 36.20 11.79
N ALA A 76 -6.59 37.50 11.58
CA ALA A 76 -7.80 38.30 11.76
C ALA A 76 -8.92 37.83 10.85
N SER A 77 -8.62 37.45 9.59
CA SER A 77 -9.63 36.93 8.64
C SER A 77 -10.16 35.57 9.06
N VAL A 78 -9.29 34.69 9.60
CA VAL A 78 -9.72 33.37 10.11
C VAL A 78 -10.73 33.55 11.26
N PHE A 79 -10.43 34.40 12.25
CA PHE A 79 -11.27 34.55 13.41
C PHE A 79 -12.52 35.42 13.21
N GLU A 80 -12.63 36.16 12.11
CA GLU A 80 -13.78 37.01 11.83
C GLU A 80 -15.11 36.23 11.76
N ALA A 81 -15.07 35.02 11.15
CA ALA A 81 -16.25 34.19 11.08
C ALA A 81 -16.71 33.70 12.45
N TYR A 82 -15.78 33.22 13.27
CA TYR A 82 -16.08 32.70 14.61
C TYR A 82 -16.48 33.84 15.61
N ALA A 83 -16.01 35.06 15.38
CA ALA A 83 -16.45 36.21 16.15
C ALA A 83 -17.87 36.62 15.80
N ARG A 84 -18.34 36.40 14.56
CA ARG A 84 -19.72 36.69 14.15
C ARG A 84 -20.69 35.60 14.60
N ASP A 85 -20.26 34.34 14.52
CA ASP A 85 -21.07 33.17 14.86
C ASP A 85 -20.27 32.23 15.77
N PRO A 86 -20.44 32.36 17.10
CA PRO A 86 -19.76 31.49 18.05
C PRO A 86 -20.15 30.00 17.97
N ASP A 87 -21.29 29.66 17.37
CA ASP A 87 -21.77 28.28 17.24
C ASP A 87 -20.97 27.50 16.18
N LEU A 88 -20.20 28.17 15.32
CA LEU A 88 -19.26 27.54 14.40
C LEU A 88 -18.04 26.95 15.09
N GLN A 89 -17.79 27.34 16.35
CA GLN A 89 -16.60 26.91 17.05
C GLN A 89 -16.66 25.43 17.46
N SER A 90 -15.70 24.66 17.00
CA SER A 90 -15.50 23.26 17.39
C SER A 90 -14.31 23.13 18.33
N PHE A 91 -14.48 22.35 19.39
CA PHE A 91 -13.39 22.00 20.31
C PHE A 91 -13.59 20.61 20.90
N ILE A 92 -12.48 20.00 21.29
CA ILE A 92 -12.46 18.75 22.05
C ILE A 92 -12.18 19.12 23.50
N GLU A 93 -13.00 18.60 24.41
CA GLU A 93 -12.86 18.82 25.84
C GLU A 93 -12.42 17.53 26.52
N LEU A 94 -11.35 17.62 27.30
CA LEU A 94 -10.87 16.55 28.15
C LEU A 94 -10.94 16.98 29.61
N PRO A 95 -11.26 16.10 30.56
CA PRO A 95 -11.33 16.45 31.97
C PRO A 95 -9.97 16.87 32.49
N ASP A 96 -9.92 18.00 33.21
CA ASP A 96 -8.73 18.47 33.93
C ASP A 96 -8.99 18.30 35.44
N GLU A 97 -8.83 17.08 35.92
CA GLU A 97 -9.16 16.71 37.29
C GLU A 97 -8.23 17.37 38.30
N ASP A 98 -6.96 17.56 37.94
CA ASP A 98 -5.93 18.08 38.85
C ASP A 98 -5.59 19.55 38.64
N ARG A 99 -6.12 20.24 37.63
CA ARG A 99 -5.75 21.60 37.18
C ARG A 99 -4.23 21.82 37.08
N SER A 100 -3.51 20.74 36.88
CA SER A 100 -2.04 20.67 36.87
C SER A 100 -1.46 20.40 35.49
N SER A 101 -2.33 20.11 34.50
CA SER A 101 -1.87 19.84 33.15
C SER A 101 -1.25 21.10 32.53
N ARG A 102 -0.08 20.96 31.94
CA ARG A 102 0.61 22.06 31.26
C ARG A 102 -0.11 22.47 29.98
N GLY A 103 -0.88 21.55 29.37
CA GLY A 103 -1.58 21.79 28.12
C GLY A 103 -0.63 22.00 26.93
N ASP A 104 0.60 21.51 27.01
CA ASP A 104 1.62 21.70 25.97
C ASP A 104 1.12 21.14 24.61
N LEU A 105 1.25 21.96 23.58
CA LEU A 105 0.93 21.59 22.19
C LEU A 105 2.22 21.48 21.37
N VAL A 106 2.42 20.35 20.74
CA VAL A 106 3.57 20.11 19.85
C VAL A 106 3.07 19.66 18.48
N VAL A 107 3.75 20.15 17.45
CA VAL A 107 3.46 19.80 16.05
C VAL A 107 4.71 19.20 15.44
N TYR A 108 4.57 18.00 14.89
CA TYR A 108 5.60 17.36 14.09
C TYR A 108 5.51 17.84 12.64
N ARG A 109 6.67 18.20 12.09
CA ARG A 109 6.82 18.61 10.69
C ARG A 109 7.61 17.55 9.92
N GLY A 110 7.09 17.15 8.79
CA GLY A 110 7.78 16.23 7.89
C GLY A 110 9.03 16.85 7.25
N ALA A 111 9.73 16.07 6.44
CA ALA A 111 10.91 16.51 5.70
C ALA A 111 10.62 17.68 4.72
N ASP A 112 9.35 17.85 4.33
CA ASP A 112 8.84 18.96 3.54
C ASP A 112 8.62 20.26 4.34
N GLY A 113 8.87 20.24 5.65
CA GLY A 113 8.66 21.33 6.59
C GLY A 113 7.20 21.57 6.98
N ARG A 114 6.27 20.72 6.53
CA ARG A 114 4.84 20.86 6.77
C ARG A 114 4.42 20.12 8.02
N ALA A 115 3.44 20.70 8.74
CA ALA A 115 2.83 20.02 9.86
C ALA A 115 2.04 18.81 9.39
N GLN A 116 2.36 17.66 9.95
CA GLN A 116 1.71 16.39 9.61
C GLN A 116 0.99 15.78 10.80
N ARG A 117 1.43 16.10 12.02
CA ARG A 117 0.91 15.52 13.25
C ARG A 117 0.96 16.50 14.39
N PHE A 118 0.12 16.28 15.38
CA PHE A 118 0.11 17.05 16.62
C PHE A 118 0.04 16.12 17.83
N ALA A 119 0.48 16.64 18.98
CA ALA A 119 0.21 16.09 20.29
C ALA A 119 -0.12 17.22 21.24
N TRP A 120 -1.14 17.01 22.06
CA TRP A 120 -1.57 17.89 23.14
C TRP A 120 -1.52 17.11 24.45
N LEU A 121 -0.70 17.61 25.37
CA LEU A 121 -0.56 17.06 26.70
C LEU A 121 -1.73 17.55 27.60
N ALA A 122 -2.63 16.64 27.93
CA ALA A 122 -3.78 16.88 28.78
C ALA A 122 -3.71 16.06 30.07
N SER A 123 -4.57 16.38 31.05
CA SER A 123 -4.58 15.67 32.34
C SER A 123 -4.76 14.15 32.21
N PRO A 124 -5.70 13.61 31.40
CA PRO A 124 -5.89 12.16 31.29
C PRO A 124 -4.84 11.45 30.40
N GLY A 125 -4.00 12.20 29.67
CA GLY A 125 -3.07 11.59 28.74
C GLY A 125 -2.59 12.53 27.64
N VAL A 126 -2.02 11.96 26.59
CA VAL A 126 -1.62 12.71 25.40
C VAL A 126 -2.66 12.50 24.30
N TYR A 127 -3.35 13.57 23.93
CA TYR A 127 -4.23 13.58 22.77
C TYR A 127 -3.40 13.89 21.53
N HIS A 128 -3.40 12.98 20.55
CA HIS A 128 -2.57 13.12 19.37
C HIS A 128 -3.32 12.68 18.11
N GLY A 129 -2.84 13.13 16.95
CA GLY A 129 -3.46 12.80 15.69
C GLY A 129 -2.68 13.27 14.47
N SER A 130 -3.26 13.02 13.31
CA SER A 130 -2.75 13.49 12.02
C SER A 130 -3.41 14.80 11.62
N LEU A 131 -2.64 15.64 10.89
CA LEU A 131 -3.12 16.90 10.30
C LEU A 131 -3.15 16.76 8.79
N VAL A 132 -4.29 17.09 8.17
CA VAL A 132 -4.46 17.15 6.72
C VAL A 132 -4.60 18.59 6.30
N LEU A 133 -3.53 19.15 5.73
CA LEU A 133 -3.42 20.56 5.36
C LEU A 133 -3.47 20.82 3.84
N HIS A 134 -3.79 19.78 3.07
CA HIS A 134 -3.92 19.85 1.61
C HIS A 134 -5.37 19.70 1.18
N TRP A 135 -5.92 20.69 0.49
CA TRP A 135 -7.31 20.72 0.07
C TRP A 135 -7.45 21.29 -1.33
N GLU A 136 -8.48 20.83 -2.06
CA GLU A 136 -8.88 21.43 -3.33
C GLU A 136 -9.39 22.86 -3.12
N ASN A 137 -10.10 23.10 -2.00
CA ASN A 137 -10.56 24.42 -1.55
C ASN A 137 -10.33 24.52 -0.04
N ALA A 138 -9.97 25.69 0.48
CA ALA A 138 -9.83 25.88 1.91
C ALA A 138 -11.13 25.51 2.64
N PRO A 139 -11.09 24.68 3.72
CA PRO A 139 -12.30 24.31 4.44
C PRO A 139 -12.98 25.54 5.02
N GLU A 140 -14.28 25.56 4.97
CA GLU A 140 -15.10 26.64 5.55
C GLU A 140 -15.07 26.53 7.09
N PRO A 141 -15.24 27.66 7.81
CA PRO A 141 -15.42 27.64 9.25
C PRO A 141 -16.59 26.69 9.65
N GLY A 142 -16.33 25.82 10.64
CA GLY A 142 -17.24 24.74 11.06
C GLY A 142 -16.95 23.37 10.47
N MET A 143 -15.97 23.26 9.54
CA MET A 143 -15.53 22.00 8.95
C MET A 143 -14.14 21.53 9.46
N GLU A 144 -13.73 21.97 10.61
CA GLU A 144 -12.38 21.70 11.18
C GLU A 144 -12.12 20.21 11.44
N HIS A 145 -13.18 19.41 11.65
CA HIS A 145 -13.06 17.98 11.86
C HIS A 145 -12.37 17.25 10.69
N VAL A 146 -12.41 17.86 9.50
CA VAL A 146 -11.78 17.30 8.29
C VAL A 146 -10.26 17.50 8.33
N LEU A 147 -9.78 18.49 9.07
CA LEU A 147 -8.34 18.76 9.24
C LEU A 147 -7.65 17.79 10.20
N VAL A 148 -8.43 17.13 11.07
CA VAL A 148 -7.97 16.19 12.09
C VAL A 148 -8.74 14.86 11.94
N PRO A 149 -8.55 14.12 10.83
CA PRO A 149 -9.36 12.95 10.54
C PRO A 149 -9.05 11.77 11.48
N GLU A 150 -7.81 11.65 11.91
CA GLU A 150 -7.35 10.59 12.80
C GLU A 150 -6.81 11.20 14.08
N HIS A 151 -7.42 10.83 15.19
CA HIS A 151 -7.02 11.29 16.50
C HIS A 151 -7.35 10.24 17.58
N THR A 152 -6.52 10.14 18.58
CA THR A 152 -6.71 9.23 19.71
C THR A 152 -6.11 9.84 20.99
N LEU A 153 -6.57 9.34 22.13
CA LEU A 153 -6.01 9.66 23.43
C LEU A 153 -5.13 8.50 23.89
N LEU A 154 -3.84 8.74 24.10
CA LEU A 154 -2.93 7.86 24.80
C LEU A 154 -3.07 8.12 26.29
N PRO A 155 -3.78 7.28 27.07
CA PRO A 155 -4.03 7.54 28.48
C PRO A 155 -2.76 7.33 29.31
N PHE A 156 -2.61 8.07 30.40
CA PHE A 156 -1.64 7.74 31.43
C PHE A 156 -2.16 6.58 32.26
N ALA A 157 -1.49 5.42 32.20
CA ALA A 157 -1.86 4.26 32.96
C ALA A 157 -1.40 4.42 34.43
N GLU A 158 -2.33 4.36 35.39
CA GLU A 158 -2.00 4.43 36.82
C GLU A 158 -1.04 3.32 37.27
N GLU A 159 -1.09 2.17 36.61
CA GLU A 159 -0.25 1.00 36.89
C GLU A 159 1.21 1.23 36.55
N ASP A 160 1.51 2.11 35.60
CA ASP A 160 2.87 2.40 35.13
C ASP A 160 3.60 3.46 35.98
N GLY A 161 2.94 4.01 36.99
CA GLY A 161 3.50 5.03 37.89
C GLY A 161 3.79 6.38 37.23
N PHE A 162 3.26 6.62 36.01
CA PHE A 162 3.44 7.83 35.22
C PHE A 162 2.14 8.64 35.23
N ALA A 163 2.07 9.63 36.11
CA ALA A 163 0.92 10.51 36.21
C ALA A 163 1.15 11.78 35.40
N ALA A 164 0.09 12.44 34.94
CA ALA A 164 0.16 13.73 34.24
C ALA A 164 1.02 14.78 34.94
N ARG A 165 1.00 14.81 36.26
CA ARG A 165 1.78 15.72 37.11
C ARG A 165 3.29 15.52 37.04
N ASP A 166 3.74 14.31 36.63
CA ASP A 166 5.15 13.97 36.56
C ASP A 166 5.74 14.28 35.17
N VAL A 167 4.88 14.54 34.16
CA VAL A 167 5.29 14.91 32.82
C VAL A 167 5.68 16.39 32.78
N VAL A 168 6.91 16.67 32.39
CA VAL A 168 7.45 18.03 32.26
C VAL A 168 7.43 18.53 30.80
N GLY A 169 7.15 17.65 29.86
CA GLY A 169 6.95 18.03 28.45
C GLY A 169 6.76 16.85 27.53
N VAL A 170 6.27 17.14 26.34
CA VAL A 170 6.01 16.20 25.27
C VAL A 170 6.70 16.65 23.98
N SER A 171 7.20 15.72 23.19
CA SER A 171 7.66 15.96 21.84
C SER A 171 7.19 14.84 20.91
N LEU A 172 7.27 15.07 19.60
CA LEU A 172 6.83 14.14 18.57
C LEU A 172 7.95 13.85 17.58
N THR A 173 7.97 12.60 17.15
CA THR A 173 8.68 12.16 15.96
C THR A 173 7.70 11.64 14.94
N GLU A 174 8.18 11.08 13.85
CA GLU A 174 7.29 10.53 12.82
C GLU A 174 6.39 9.42 13.36
N HIS A 175 6.91 8.51 14.18
CA HIS A 175 6.19 7.33 14.66
C HIS A 175 6.03 7.25 16.19
N HIS A 176 6.68 8.13 16.95
CA HIS A 176 6.67 8.05 18.40
C HIS A 176 6.29 9.36 19.09
N ILE A 177 5.78 9.21 20.30
CA ILE A 177 5.56 10.28 21.27
C ILE A 177 6.69 10.17 22.30
N VAL A 178 7.43 11.26 22.48
CA VAL A 178 8.49 11.36 23.49
C VAL A 178 7.92 12.09 24.69
N LEU A 179 7.78 11.38 25.81
CA LEU A 179 7.33 11.92 27.10
C LEU A 179 8.55 12.12 27.99
N VAL A 180 8.73 13.35 28.46
CA VAL A 180 9.78 13.67 29.40
C VAL A 180 9.13 13.86 30.76
N GLY A 181 9.40 12.95 31.67
CA GLY A 181 9.02 13.04 33.07
C GLY A 181 10.04 13.80 33.88
N GLN A 182 9.80 14.00 35.18
CA GLN A 182 10.78 14.69 36.07
C GLN A 182 12.09 13.89 36.18
N GLN A 183 12.05 12.56 36.15
CA GLN A 183 13.22 11.69 36.37
C GLN A 183 13.47 10.70 35.24
N ASP A 184 12.63 10.63 34.26
CA ASP A 184 12.70 9.67 33.16
C ASP A 184 12.30 10.27 31.83
N VAL A 185 12.74 9.62 30.77
CA VAL A 185 12.28 9.85 29.39
C VAL A 185 11.69 8.55 28.88
N ARG A 186 10.47 8.61 28.37
CA ARG A 186 9.77 7.50 27.75
C ARG A 186 9.46 7.79 26.30
N MET A 187 9.59 6.77 25.49
CA MET A 187 9.18 6.82 24.10
C MET A 187 8.07 5.81 23.87
N VAL A 188 6.93 6.29 23.40
CA VAL A 188 5.75 5.47 23.13
C VAL A 188 5.50 5.45 21.64
N ASN A 189 5.39 4.26 21.07
CA ASN A 189 4.98 4.14 19.68
C ASN A 189 3.49 4.48 19.56
N ARG A 190 3.18 5.50 18.74
CA ARG A 190 1.81 6.02 18.62
C ARG A 190 0.82 5.05 17.93
N VAL A 191 1.32 4.03 17.18
CA VAL A 191 0.47 3.04 16.52
C VAL A 191 0.15 1.88 17.46
N SER A 192 1.16 1.33 18.13
CA SER A 192 0.96 0.21 19.06
C SER A 192 0.57 0.65 20.47
N GLU A 193 0.76 1.95 20.80
CA GLU A 193 0.58 2.52 22.15
C GLU A 193 1.49 1.88 23.22
N CYS A 194 2.53 1.17 22.77
CA CYS A 194 3.48 0.50 23.65
C CYS A 194 4.70 1.39 23.91
N VAL A 195 5.21 1.33 25.15
CA VAL A 195 6.49 1.93 25.49
C VAL A 195 7.61 1.14 24.81
N VAL A 196 8.39 1.79 23.96
CA VAL A 196 9.52 1.19 23.21
C VAL A 196 10.87 1.52 23.84
N PHE A 197 10.94 2.58 24.63
CA PHE A 197 12.14 3.01 25.33
C PHE A 197 11.78 3.70 26.62
N GLU A 198 12.54 3.47 27.68
CA GLU A 198 12.45 4.14 28.95
C GLU A 198 13.85 4.23 29.58
N GLU A 199 14.27 5.45 29.96
CA GLU A 199 15.54 5.71 30.63
C GLU A 199 15.35 6.71 31.76
N GLY A 200 15.89 6.36 32.93
CA GLY A 200 15.78 7.17 34.13
C GLY A 200 17.06 7.96 34.42
N LEU A 201 16.90 9.25 34.78
CA LEU A 201 18.01 10.14 35.17
C LEU A 201 18.24 10.09 36.67
N LYS A 202 19.45 9.68 37.12
CA LYS A 202 19.78 9.60 38.52
C LYS A 202 20.37 10.91 39.03
N GLY A 203 19.76 11.50 40.08
CA GLY A 203 20.32 12.63 40.82
C GLY A 203 20.09 14.02 40.23
N GLN A 204 19.34 14.09 39.12
CA GLN A 204 18.88 15.35 38.51
C GLN A 204 17.42 15.21 38.11
N SER A 205 16.75 16.32 37.86
CA SER A 205 15.38 16.34 37.34
C SER A 205 15.33 17.07 36.01
N PHE A 206 14.60 16.54 35.06
CA PHE A 206 14.28 17.26 33.83
C PHE A 206 13.36 18.45 34.12
N LEU A 207 13.61 19.55 33.44
CA LEU A 207 12.81 20.77 33.50
C LEU A 207 11.87 20.92 32.32
N GLY A 208 12.19 20.27 31.21
CA GLY A 208 11.39 20.32 29.99
C GLY A 208 12.04 19.64 28.81
N VAL A 209 11.37 19.73 27.67
CA VAL A 209 11.82 19.28 26.37
C VAL A 209 11.64 20.42 25.36
N ALA A 210 12.52 20.50 24.40
CA ALA A 210 12.44 21.42 23.27
C ALA A 210 12.78 20.71 21.98
N THR A 211 12.09 21.07 20.92
CA THR A 211 12.36 20.56 19.57
C THR A 211 12.88 21.71 18.71
N ASP A 212 14.01 21.51 18.06
CA ASP A 212 14.51 22.46 17.08
C ASP A 212 13.65 22.35 15.79
N ALA A 213 12.97 23.42 15.45
CA ALA A 213 12.09 23.48 14.29
C ALA A 213 12.81 23.30 12.94
N SER A 214 14.13 23.55 12.90
CA SER A 214 14.91 23.47 11.67
C SER A 214 15.49 22.09 11.40
N SER A 215 15.97 21.40 12.43
CA SER A 215 16.59 20.08 12.34
C SER A 215 15.68 18.93 12.78
N GLY A 216 14.61 19.23 13.51
CA GLY A 216 13.78 18.23 14.16
C GLY A 216 14.42 17.59 15.39
N ALA A 217 15.62 18.03 15.80
CA ALA A 217 16.32 17.50 16.96
C ALA A 217 15.56 17.78 18.25
N ILE A 218 15.47 16.78 19.11
CA ILE A 218 14.75 16.83 20.38
C ILE A 218 15.76 16.91 21.51
N PHE A 219 15.59 17.88 22.39
CA PHE A 219 16.46 18.10 23.53
C PHE A 219 15.67 18.08 24.82
N ALA A 220 15.99 17.17 25.73
CA ALA A 220 15.54 17.19 27.11
C ALA A 220 16.60 17.89 27.96
N PHE A 221 16.21 18.78 28.89
CA PHE A 221 17.15 19.61 29.64
C PHE A 221 16.86 19.59 31.13
N THR A 222 17.96 19.70 31.89
CA THR A 222 17.97 19.85 33.34
C THR A 222 18.51 21.25 33.69
N GLU A 223 18.72 21.55 34.97
CA GLU A 223 19.39 22.82 35.38
C GLU A 223 20.83 22.93 34.85
N ARG A 224 21.51 21.82 34.57
CA ARG A 224 22.94 21.79 34.28
C ARG A 224 23.28 21.18 32.93
N ASP A 225 22.48 20.23 32.48
CA ASP A 225 22.82 19.39 31.32
C ASP A 225 21.72 19.45 30.27
N LEU A 226 22.14 19.26 29.01
CA LEU A 226 21.29 19.15 27.84
C LEU A 226 21.49 17.75 27.24
N TYR A 227 20.42 17.02 27.04
CA TYR A 227 20.39 15.68 26.48
C TYR A 227 19.69 15.69 25.12
N GLU A 228 20.36 15.23 24.11
CA GLU A 228 19.76 15.03 22.79
C GLU A 228 19.13 13.63 22.72
N VAL A 229 17.89 13.57 22.27
CA VAL A 229 17.18 12.31 22.01
C VAL A 229 17.44 11.94 20.56
N ILE A 230 18.26 10.93 20.33
CA ILE A 230 18.61 10.43 19.00
C ILE A 230 17.85 9.14 18.75
N LEU A 231 17.13 9.09 17.62
CA LEU A 231 16.43 7.90 17.16
C LEU A 231 17.15 7.36 15.95
N GLU A 232 17.54 6.07 16.04
CA GLU A 232 18.08 5.33 14.92
C GLU A 232 17.00 4.38 14.36
N ASP A 233 16.84 4.37 13.03
CA ASP A 233 15.91 3.47 12.32
C ASP A 233 14.47 3.46 12.89
N GLU A 234 13.94 4.63 13.19
CA GLU A 234 12.60 4.81 13.82
C GLU A 234 11.49 4.02 13.10
N GLY A 235 11.55 3.95 11.76
CA GLY A 235 10.57 3.28 10.93
C GLY A 235 10.76 1.77 10.75
N ALA A 236 11.85 1.19 11.26
CA ALA A 236 12.29 -0.18 10.90
C ALA A 236 11.24 -1.28 11.15
N SER A 237 10.43 -1.17 12.20
CA SER A 237 9.39 -2.15 12.56
C SER A 237 7.96 -1.70 12.25
N MET A 238 7.76 -0.52 11.70
CA MET A 238 6.42 0.03 11.49
C MET A 238 5.58 -0.80 10.52
N TRP A 239 6.21 -1.35 9.47
CA TRP A 239 5.53 -2.24 8.54
C TRP A 239 4.92 -3.48 9.23
N GLN A 240 5.57 -4.01 10.28
CA GLN A 240 5.05 -5.17 11.06
C GLN A 240 3.82 -4.76 11.86
N LEU A 241 3.84 -3.59 12.51
CA LEU A 241 2.71 -3.10 13.30
C LEU A 241 1.46 -2.91 12.44
N HIS A 242 1.62 -2.32 11.24
CA HIS A 242 0.51 -2.17 10.30
C HIS A 242 0.05 -3.51 9.73
N LEU A 243 0.98 -4.45 9.51
CA LEU A 243 0.66 -5.80 9.08
C LEU A 243 -0.20 -6.55 10.11
N ASP A 244 0.14 -6.45 11.40
CA ASP A 244 -0.62 -7.07 12.49
C ASP A 244 -2.03 -6.48 12.62
N ARG A 245 -2.18 -5.19 12.31
CA ARG A 245 -3.48 -4.51 12.20
C ARG A 245 -4.23 -4.82 10.90
N LYS A 246 -3.66 -5.61 10.00
CA LYS A 246 -4.21 -5.94 8.68
C LYS A 246 -4.35 -4.74 7.73
N GLU A 247 -3.59 -3.69 7.97
CA GLU A 247 -3.50 -2.49 7.13
C GLU A 247 -2.44 -2.73 6.03
N PHE A 248 -2.74 -3.66 5.11
CA PHE A 248 -1.75 -4.20 4.16
C PHE A 248 -1.14 -3.16 3.24
N ASP A 249 -1.94 -2.21 2.76
CA ASP A 249 -1.46 -1.17 1.83
C ASP A 249 -0.43 -0.26 2.51
N VAL A 250 -0.70 0.12 3.79
CA VAL A 250 0.23 0.90 4.59
C VAL A 250 1.47 0.08 4.92
N ALA A 251 1.31 -1.20 5.33
CA ALA A 251 2.43 -2.08 5.61
C ALA A 251 3.36 -2.21 4.38
N HIS A 252 2.81 -2.40 3.19
CA HIS A 252 3.58 -2.45 1.95
C HIS A 252 4.31 -1.15 1.62
N SER A 253 3.70 0.01 1.87
CA SER A 253 4.33 1.31 1.62
C SER A 253 5.53 1.58 2.53
N LEU A 254 5.55 0.96 3.72
CA LEU A 254 6.61 1.07 4.71
C LEU A 254 7.71 0.01 4.57
N CYS A 255 7.52 -0.99 3.71
CA CYS A 255 8.56 -1.99 3.44
C CYS A 255 9.72 -1.37 2.66
N SER A 256 10.93 -1.56 3.14
CA SER A 256 12.18 -1.09 2.51
C SER A 256 12.92 -2.19 1.75
N THR A 257 12.65 -3.46 2.05
CA THR A 257 13.33 -4.60 1.43
C THR A 257 12.34 -5.54 0.74
N SER A 258 12.85 -6.30 -0.25
CA SER A 258 12.06 -7.32 -0.94
C SER A 258 11.55 -8.41 0.00
N GLU A 259 12.34 -8.75 1.02
CA GLU A 259 11.98 -9.76 2.02
C GLU A 259 10.80 -9.31 2.89
N GLN A 260 10.75 -8.02 3.26
CA GLN A 260 9.63 -7.45 4.00
C GLN A 260 8.35 -7.48 3.15
N HIS A 261 8.43 -7.11 1.86
CA HIS A 261 7.31 -7.22 0.94
C HIS A 261 6.81 -8.66 0.81
N ASP A 262 7.73 -9.62 0.66
CA ASP A 262 7.38 -11.04 0.55
C ASP A 262 6.70 -11.55 1.82
N PHE A 263 7.15 -11.11 2.99
CA PHE A 263 6.51 -11.44 4.27
C PHE A 263 5.09 -10.89 4.36
N CYS A 264 4.87 -9.64 3.94
CA CYS A 264 3.54 -9.02 3.88
C CYS A 264 2.64 -9.78 2.90
N TYR A 265 3.10 -10.09 1.69
CA TYR A 265 2.35 -10.89 0.71
C TYR A 265 1.99 -12.26 1.25
N ASN A 266 2.94 -12.93 1.91
CA ASN A 266 2.69 -14.25 2.50
C ASN A 266 1.59 -14.20 3.56
N ARG A 267 1.67 -13.24 4.49
CA ARG A 267 0.68 -13.09 5.56
C ARG A 267 -0.71 -12.76 5.02
N GLN A 268 -0.78 -11.85 4.06
CA GLN A 268 -2.03 -11.48 3.39
C GLN A 268 -2.61 -12.65 2.61
N ALA A 269 -1.76 -13.42 1.91
CA ALA A 269 -2.17 -14.59 1.13
C ALA A 269 -2.71 -15.70 2.02
N ASP A 270 -2.07 -15.97 3.17
CA ASP A 270 -2.55 -16.96 4.13
C ASP A 270 -3.95 -16.60 4.66
N LEU A 271 -4.18 -15.34 5.01
CA LEU A 271 -5.51 -14.89 5.45
C LEU A 271 -6.57 -15.03 4.35
N GLN A 272 -6.24 -14.73 3.10
CA GLN A 272 -7.17 -14.93 1.99
C GLN A 272 -7.43 -16.42 1.75
N PHE A 273 -6.42 -17.27 1.89
CA PHE A 273 -6.56 -18.71 1.76
C PHE A 273 -7.45 -19.30 2.86
N GLU A 274 -7.25 -18.91 4.11
CA GLU A 274 -8.09 -19.32 5.26
C GLU A 274 -9.54 -18.85 5.11
N ALA A 275 -9.77 -17.68 4.51
CA ALA A 275 -11.09 -17.16 4.19
C ALA A 275 -11.76 -17.87 3.00
N GLY A 276 -11.09 -18.83 2.33
CA GLY A 276 -11.58 -19.51 1.14
C GLY A 276 -11.45 -18.73 -0.17
N ASN A 277 -10.82 -17.55 -0.15
CA ASN A 277 -10.59 -16.69 -1.32
C ASN A 277 -9.36 -17.15 -2.11
N PHE A 278 -9.38 -18.39 -2.61
CA PHE A 278 -8.20 -19.03 -3.22
C PHE A 278 -7.62 -18.28 -4.41
N LEU A 279 -8.43 -17.64 -5.24
CA LEU A 279 -7.95 -16.85 -6.37
C LEU A 279 -7.19 -15.59 -5.93
N ALA A 280 -7.65 -14.91 -4.87
CA ALA A 280 -6.94 -13.76 -4.31
C ALA A 280 -5.61 -14.20 -3.68
N ALA A 281 -5.64 -15.28 -2.89
CA ALA A 281 -4.45 -15.88 -2.28
C ALA A 281 -3.41 -16.27 -3.33
N ALA A 282 -3.84 -16.91 -4.44
CA ALA A 282 -2.97 -17.32 -5.52
C ALA A 282 -2.21 -16.14 -6.17
N GLY A 283 -2.91 -15.03 -6.39
CA GLY A 283 -2.28 -13.81 -6.91
C GLY A 283 -1.24 -13.21 -5.96
N LEU A 284 -1.48 -13.27 -4.65
CA LEU A 284 -0.54 -12.77 -3.64
C LEU A 284 0.68 -13.69 -3.49
N PHE A 285 0.46 -15.00 -3.32
CA PHE A 285 1.57 -15.97 -3.28
C PHE A 285 2.43 -15.93 -4.55
N GLY A 286 1.82 -15.65 -5.70
CA GLY A 286 2.53 -15.51 -6.96
C GLY A 286 3.56 -14.38 -6.98
N LYS A 287 3.33 -13.31 -6.23
CA LYS A 287 4.21 -12.13 -6.14
C LYS A 287 5.45 -12.35 -5.27
N ILE A 288 5.45 -13.35 -4.39
CA ILE A 288 6.58 -13.65 -3.50
C ILE A 288 7.78 -14.07 -4.34
N LYS A 289 8.93 -13.42 -4.13
CA LYS A 289 10.17 -13.68 -4.86
C LYS A 289 11.13 -14.58 -4.10
N SER A 290 11.05 -14.59 -2.77
CA SER A 290 11.88 -15.42 -1.91
C SER A 290 11.55 -16.91 -2.04
N SER A 291 12.46 -17.74 -1.53
CA SER A 291 12.26 -19.20 -1.46
C SER A 291 11.37 -19.65 -0.29
N HIS A 292 10.94 -18.75 0.57
CA HIS A 292 10.09 -19.04 1.72
C HIS A 292 8.82 -18.17 1.67
N PRO A 293 7.61 -18.79 1.68
CA PRO A 293 7.37 -20.23 1.62
C PRO A 293 7.79 -20.86 0.28
N SER A 294 8.14 -22.15 0.29
CA SER A 294 8.60 -22.80 -0.94
C SER A 294 7.49 -22.91 -1.99
N PHE A 295 7.88 -22.87 -3.26
CA PHE A 295 6.97 -23.01 -4.39
C PHE A 295 6.10 -24.28 -4.26
N GLU A 296 6.72 -25.39 -3.88
CA GLU A 296 6.06 -26.68 -3.75
C GLU A 296 5.01 -26.68 -2.64
N SER A 297 5.31 -26.04 -1.51
CA SER A 297 4.38 -25.94 -0.38
C SER A 297 3.11 -25.17 -0.75
N ILE A 298 3.27 -24.09 -1.53
CA ILE A 298 2.14 -23.28 -2.00
C ILE A 298 1.33 -24.05 -3.06
N ALA A 299 2.02 -24.69 -4.02
CA ALA A 299 1.36 -25.50 -5.04
C ALA A 299 0.53 -26.62 -4.40
N LEU A 300 1.07 -27.32 -3.39
CA LEU A 300 0.37 -28.36 -2.64
C LEU A 300 -0.82 -27.81 -1.87
N LYS A 301 -0.74 -26.60 -1.30
CA LYS A 301 -1.91 -25.94 -0.66
C LYS A 301 -3.09 -25.82 -1.63
N PHE A 302 -2.87 -25.31 -2.83
CA PHE A 302 -3.94 -25.14 -3.82
C PHE A 302 -4.45 -26.45 -4.38
N THR A 303 -3.56 -27.41 -4.63
CA THR A 303 -3.95 -28.77 -5.06
C THR A 303 -4.78 -29.45 -3.97
N GLY A 304 -4.36 -29.37 -2.71
CA GLY A 304 -5.09 -29.92 -1.57
C GLY A 304 -6.45 -29.26 -1.32
N ALA A 305 -6.59 -27.98 -1.64
CA ALA A 305 -7.85 -27.24 -1.58
C ALA A 305 -8.80 -27.57 -2.75
N GLY A 306 -8.35 -28.36 -3.76
CA GLY A 306 -9.16 -28.71 -4.91
C GLY A 306 -9.54 -27.53 -5.81
N SER A 307 -8.69 -26.49 -5.86
CA SER A 307 -8.94 -25.30 -6.68
C SER A 307 -7.96 -25.19 -7.86
N PRO A 308 -8.25 -25.86 -9.01
CA PRO A 308 -7.39 -25.83 -10.19
C PRO A 308 -7.24 -24.40 -10.76
N GLU A 309 -8.26 -23.57 -10.65
CA GLU A 309 -8.21 -22.18 -11.10
C GLU A 309 -7.20 -21.35 -10.30
N ALA A 310 -7.15 -21.55 -8.97
CA ALA A 310 -6.18 -20.88 -8.12
C ALA A 310 -4.75 -21.37 -8.43
N THR A 311 -4.59 -22.69 -8.66
CA THR A 311 -3.30 -23.27 -9.08
C THR A 311 -2.83 -22.65 -10.39
N ARG A 312 -3.69 -22.54 -11.40
CA ARG A 312 -3.37 -21.89 -12.68
C ARG A 312 -2.95 -20.43 -12.47
N LYS A 313 -3.73 -19.67 -11.68
CA LYS A 313 -3.41 -18.26 -11.41
C LYS A 313 -2.07 -18.11 -10.70
N PHE A 314 -1.78 -18.94 -9.70
CA PHE A 314 -0.50 -18.95 -9.01
C PHE A 314 0.67 -19.21 -9.96
N LEU A 315 0.57 -20.26 -10.80
CA LEU A 315 1.60 -20.61 -11.78
C LEU A 315 1.80 -19.51 -12.83
N MET A 316 0.71 -18.88 -13.29
CA MET A 316 0.76 -17.75 -14.22
C MET A 316 1.51 -16.55 -13.63
N GLU A 317 1.24 -16.19 -12.37
CA GLU A 317 1.96 -15.12 -11.71
C GLU A 317 3.44 -15.46 -11.51
N LYS A 318 3.75 -16.71 -11.14
CA LYS A 318 5.14 -17.18 -11.06
C LYS A 318 5.83 -17.12 -12.40
N LEU A 319 5.21 -17.60 -13.48
CA LEU A 319 5.79 -17.55 -14.83
C LEU A 319 6.10 -16.13 -15.31
N ARG A 320 5.28 -15.15 -14.94
CA ARG A 320 5.54 -13.72 -15.24
C ARG A 320 6.76 -13.17 -14.49
N GLY A 321 7.04 -13.73 -13.32
CA GLY A 321 8.16 -13.30 -12.47
C GLY A 321 9.48 -14.05 -12.73
N VAL A 322 9.49 -15.08 -13.59
CA VAL A 322 10.71 -15.82 -13.93
C VAL A 322 11.61 -14.97 -14.81
N SER A 323 12.89 -14.86 -14.40
CA SER A 323 13.92 -14.20 -15.21
C SER A 323 14.26 -15.01 -16.45
N ASP A 324 14.61 -14.32 -17.54
CA ASP A 324 15.11 -14.95 -18.78
C ASP A 324 16.37 -15.80 -18.56
N GLU A 325 17.06 -15.60 -17.44
CA GLU A 325 18.22 -16.41 -17.03
C GLU A 325 17.85 -17.81 -16.51
N MET A 326 16.55 -18.09 -16.30
CA MET A 326 16.06 -19.36 -15.75
C MET A 326 15.13 -20.12 -16.71
N PRO A 327 15.59 -20.49 -17.93
CA PRO A 327 14.74 -21.08 -18.96
C PRO A 327 14.13 -22.44 -18.55
N ALA A 328 14.84 -23.22 -17.74
CA ALA A 328 14.32 -24.50 -17.25
C ALA A 328 13.10 -24.34 -16.34
N GLN A 329 13.09 -23.32 -15.47
CA GLN A 329 11.93 -23.03 -14.62
C GLN A 329 10.75 -22.51 -15.45
N ALA A 330 11.03 -21.63 -16.42
CA ALA A 330 10.00 -21.14 -17.34
C ALA A 330 9.36 -22.28 -18.13
N ALA A 331 10.17 -23.21 -18.67
CA ALA A 331 9.68 -24.38 -19.39
C ALA A 331 8.82 -25.29 -18.50
N MET A 332 9.28 -25.61 -17.28
CA MET A 332 8.53 -26.43 -16.33
C MET A 332 7.17 -25.82 -15.99
N LEU A 333 7.14 -24.52 -15.68
CA LEU A 333 5.90 -23.81 -15.35
C LEU A 333 4.96 -23.75 -16.56
N SER A 334 5.50 -23.52 -17.76
CA SER A 334 4.72 -23.45 -19.00
C SER A 334 4.10 -24.80 -19.36
N ILE A 335 4.84 -25.89 -19.22
CA ILE A 335 4.33 -27.25 -19.45
C ILE A 335 3.24 -27.61 -18.45
N TRP A 336 3.44 -27.33 -17.16
CA TRP A 336 2.43 -27.58 -16.14
C TRP A 336 1.16 -26.75 -16.37
N LEU A 337 1.30 -25.47 -16.73
CA LEU A 337 0.16 -24.63 -17.10
C LEU A 337 -0.58 -25.17 -18.34
N THR A 338 0.14 -25.66 -19.35
CA THR A 338 -0.46 -26.30 -20.54
C THR A 338 -1.29 -27.52 -20.14
N GLU A 339 -0.75 -28.37 -19.26
CA GLU A 339 -1.48 -29.54 -18.72
C GLU A 339 -2.78 -29.13 -18.01
N LEU A 340 -2.72 -28.13 -17.10
CA LEU A 340 -3.90 -27.65 -16.39
C LEU A 340 -4.93 -26.97 -17.32
N LEU A 341 -4.49 -26.35 -18.40
CA LEU A 341 -5.38 -25.78 -19.42
C LEU A 341 -6.03 -26.86 -20.26
N LEU A 342 -5.30 -27.93 -20.62
CA LEU A 342 -5.85 -29.10 -21.30
C LEU A 342 -6.88 -29.82 -20.43
N ASP A 343 -6.59 -30.00 -19.14
CA ASP A 343 -7.56 -30.56 -18.21
C ASP A 343 -8.83 -29.70 -18.14
N ASN A 344 -8.68 -28.35 -18.13
CA ASN A 344 -9.82 -27.44 -18.18
C ASN A 344 -10.66 -27.61 -19.45
N VAL A 345 -10.03 -27.80 -20.61
CA VAL A 345 -10.73 -28.10 -21.88
C VAL A 345 -11.52 -29.41 -21.75
N ASN A 346 -10.89 -30.47 -21.23
CA ASN A 346 -11.57 -31.74 -20.99
C ASN A 346 -12.72 -31.66 -20.00
N GLN A 347 -12.56 -30.89 -18.91
CA GLN A 347 -13.63 -30.65 -17.94
C GLN A 347 -14.80 -29.87 -18.59
N ALA A 348 -14.50 -28.90 -19.46
CA ALA A 348 -15.53 -28.15 -20.19
C ALA A 348 -16.31 -29.09 -21.16
N ILE A 349 -15.61 -29.97 -21.87
CA ILE A 349 -16.22 -30.97 -22.74
C ILE A 349 -17.14 -31.93 -21.94
N LEU A 350 -16.64 -32.45 -20.81
CA LEU A 350 -17.39 -33.38 -19.97
C LEU A 350 -18.65 -32.74 -19.35
N ARG A 351 -18.60 -31.47 -18.99
CA ARG A 351 -19.72 -30.80 -18.34
C ARG A 351 -20.73 -30.20 -19.31
N HIS A 352 -20.26 -29.66 -20.44
CA HIS A 352 -21.08 -28.84 -21.35
C HIS A 352 -21.18 -29.43 -22.77
N GLY A 353 -20.35 -30.43 -23.10
CA GLY A 353 -20.29 -31.08 -24.42
C GLY A 353 -19.31 -30.39 -25.38
N GLU A 354 -18.92 -31.15 -26.41
CA GLU A 354 -18.11 -30.61 -27.51
C GLU A 354 -18.91 -29.53 -28.27
N GLY A 355 -18.21 -28.42 -28.60
CA GLY A 355 -18.82 -27.31 -29.35
C GLY A 355 -19.65 -26.33 -28.49
N SER A 356 -19.69 -26.50 -27.15
CA SER A 356 -20.29 -25.50 -26.25
C SER A 356 -19.47 -24.22 -26.24
N GLU A 357 -20.11 -23.11 -25.82
CA GLU A 357 -19.44 -21.83 -25.70
C GLU A 357 -18.31 -21.87 -24.65
N GLU A 358 -18.52 -22.62 -23.56
CA GLU A 358 -17.54 -22.86 -22.50
C GLU A 358 -16.33 -23.63 -23.00
N ASN A 359 -16.55 -24.70 -23.82
CA ASN A 359 -15.47 -25.40 -24.44
C ASN A 359 -14.69 -24.50 -25.42
N GLY A 360 -15.38 -23.70 -26.21
CA GLY A 360 -14.74 -22.73 -27.11
C GLY A 360 -13.88 -21.71 -26.38
N ARG A 361 -14.33 -21.23 -25.22
CA ARG A 361 -13.55 -20.32 -24.35
C ARG A 361 -12.31 -21.00 -23.77
N ALA A 362 -12.43 -22.24 -23.30
CA ALA A 362 -11.31 -23.00 -22.75
C ALA A 362 -10.23 -23.26 -23.81
N ILE A 363 -10.63 -23.63 -25.03
CA ILE A 363 -9.71 -23.82 -26.16
C ILE A 363 -9.04 -22.49 -26.54
N ALA A 364 -9.79 -21.40 -26.60
CA ALA A 364 -9.22 -20.07 -26.91
C ALA A 364 -8.20 -19.63 -25.86
N GLU A 365 -8.45 -19.91 -24.57
CA GLU A 365 -7.51 -19.64 -23.48
C GLU A 365 -6.22 -20.47 -23.64
N LEU A 366 -6.33 -21.76 -23.93
CA LEU A 366 -5.20 -22.65 -24.20
C LEU A 366 -4.35 -22.13 -25.37
N ARG A 367 -4.98 -21.87 -26.52
CA ARG A 367 -4.28 -21.36 -27.73
C ARG A 367 -3.58 -20.03 -27.48
N LYS A 368 -4.26 -19.10 -26.78
CA LYS A 368 -3.68 -17.83 -26.39
C LYS A 368 -2.46 -18.01 -25.49
N PHE A 369 -2.52 -18.93 -24.53
CA PHE A 369 -1.39 -19.22 -23.64
C PHE A 369 -0.21 -19.82 -24.41
N ILE A 370 -0.44 -20.83 -25.25
CA ILE A 370 0.60 -21.47 -26.07
C ILE A 370 1.25 -20.43 -26.99
N GLY A 371 0.47 -19.64 -27.73
CA GLY A 371 1.01 -18.61 -28.63
C GLY A 371 1.81 -17.52 -27.93
N ALA A 372 1.44 -17.16 -26.69
CA ALA A 372 2.17 -16.14 -25.91
C ALA A 372 3.45 -16.67 -25.24
N ASN A 373 3.64 -17.99 -25.14
CA ASN A 373 4.78 -18.60 -24.44
C ASN A 373 5.50 -19.65 -25.31
N ILE A 374 5.40 -19.52 -26.61
CA ILE A 374 5.99 -20.48 -27.57
C ILE A 374 7.50 -20.66 -27.37
N ASP A 375 8.19 -19.59 -27.04
CA ASP A 375 9.62 -19.52 -26.74
C ASP A 375 10.04 -20.23 -25.44
N LYS A 376 9.08 -20.48 -24.54
CA LYS A 376 9.29 -21.13 -23.23
C LYS A 376 8.86 -22.59 -23.22
N LEU A 377 8.14 -23.04 -24.26
CA LEU A 377 7.64 -24.39 -24.37
C LEU A 377 8.68 -25.28 -25.08
N ASP A 378 8.97 -26.45 -24.49
CA ASP A 378 9.75 -27.48 -25.15
C ASP A 378 8.85 -28.19 -26.19
N GLU A 379 9.26 -28.15 -27.47
CA GLU A 379 8.48 -28.67 -28.59
C GLU A 379 8.10 -30.14 -28.40
N GLY A 380 9.09 -31.00 -28.11
CA GLY A 380 8.87 -32.42 -27.96
C GLY A 380 7.92 -32.78 -26.84
N THR A 381 8.12 -32.18 -25.68
CA THR A 381 7.26 -32.39 -24.50
C THR A 381 5.86 -31.87 -24.73
N THR A 382 5.71 -30.72 -25.41
CA THR A 382 4.40 -30.14 -25.70
C THR A 382 3.61 -31.01 -26.69
N PHE A 383 4.25 -31.54 -27.75
CA PHE A 383 3.61 -32.49 -28.67
C PHE A 383 3.16 -33.77 -27.96
N GLN A 384 4.00 -34.33 -27.09
CA GLN A 384 3.63 -35.52 -26.31
C GLN A 384 2.44 -35.24 -25.37
N LEU A 385 2.43 -34.08 -24.71
CA LEU A 385 1.36 -33.68 -23.82
C LEU A 385 0.04 -33.52 -24.58
N LEU A 386 0.01 -32.74 -25.66
CA LEU A 386 -1.17 -32.55 -26.51
C LEU A 386 -1.68 -33.88 -27.07
N GLY A 387 -0.76 -34.75 -27.50
CA GLY A 387 -1.08 -36.11 -27.99
C GLY A 387 -1.70 -36.99 -26.92
N SER A 388 -1.20 -36.93 -25.68
CA SER A 388 -1.73 -37.74 -24.57
C SER A 388 -3.16 -37.36 -24.18
N TYR A 389 -3.56 -36.14 -24.42
CA TYR A 389 -4.94 -35.65 -24.20
C TYR A 389 -5.86 -35.86 -25.40
N GLY A 390 -5.31 -36.28 -26.56
CA GLY A 390 -6.09 -36.60 -27.76
C GLY A 390 -6.62 -35.41 -28.56
N HIS A 391 -6.12 -34.21 -28.29
CA HIS A 391 -6.54 -32.96 -28.94
C HIS A 391 -5.78 -32.73 -30.27
N VAL A 392 -6.17 -33.43 -31.34
CA VAL A 392 -5.46 -33.40 -32.63
C VAL A 392 -5.44 -31.98 -33.24
N GLU A 393 -6.53 -31.22 -33.17
CA GLU A 393 -6.58 -29.87 -33.70
C GLU A 393 -5.60 -28.92 -32.96
N GLU A 394 -5.35 -29.15 -31.67
CA GLU A 394 -4.39 -28.40 -30.90
C GLU A 394 -2.94 -28.78 -31.22
N ILE A 395 -2.70 -30.07 -31.59
CA ILE A 395 -1.40 -30.51 -32.11
C ILE A 395 -1.11 -29.79 -33.44
N ILE A 396 -2.10 -29.74 -34.35
CA ILE A 396 -1.95 -29.05 -35.63
C ILE A 396 -1.69 -27.53 -35.38
N HIS A 397 -2.46 -26.93 -34.51
CA HIS A 397 -2.28 -25.52 -34.18
C HIS A 397 -0.86 -25.22 -33.59
N PHE A 398 -0.38 -26.09 -32.71
CA PHE A 398 0.98 -25.92 -32.14
C PHE A 398 2.05 -26.14 -33.22
N ALA A 399 1.89 -27.17 -34.09
CA ALA A 399 2.78 -27.40 -35.21
C ALA A 399 2.80 -26.23 -36.21
N GLU A 400 1.67 -25.55 -36.41
CA GLU A 400 1.62 -24.32 -37.21
C GLU A 400 2.45 -23.19 -36.59
N LEU A 401 2.42 -23.04 -35.25
CA LEU A 401 3.19 -22.00 -34.53
C LEU A 401 4.70 -22.27 -34.58
N VAL A 402 5.13 -23.53 -34.46
CA VAL A 402 6.57 -23.88 -34.51
C VAL A 402 7.07 -24.08 -35.93
N GLY A 403 6.18 -24.13 -36.94
CA GLY A 403 6.54 -24.31 -38.35
C GLY A 403 6.84 -25.77 -38.76
N ASP A 404 6.39 -26.76 -37.96
CA ASP A 404 6.58 -28.19 -38.26
C ASP A 404 5.52 -28.68 -39.25
N THR A 405 5.81 -28.48 -40.52
CA THR A 405 4.93 -28.89 -41.62
C THR A 405 4.76 -30.40 -41.70
N ALA A 406 5.78 -31.20 -41.32
CA ALA A 406 5.70 -32.66 -41.37
C ALA A 406 4.63 -33.21 -40.42
N THR A 407 4.62 -32.72 -39.16
CA THR A 407 3.62 -33.11 -38.17
C THR A 407 2.21 -32.67 -38.59
N ILE A 408 2.05 -31.48 -39.17
CA ILE A 408 0.74 -31.03 -39.69
C ILE A 408 0.22 -32.00 -40.75
N VAL A 409 1.04 -32.30 -41.75
CA VAL A 409 0.66 -33.18 -42.87
C VAL A 409 0.32 -34.59 -42.37
N GLN A 410 1.13 -35.15 -41.48
CA GLN A 410 0.89 -36.47 -40.91
C GLN A 410 -0.49 -36.55 -40.19
N HIS A 411 -0.81 -35.58 -39.34
CA HIS A 411 -2.09 -35.60 -38.63
C HIS A 411 -3.28 -35.35 -39.55
N LEU A 412 -3.17 -34.43 -40.51
CA LEU A 412 -4.23 -34.18 -41.50
C LEU A 412 -4.51 -35.38 -42.39
N ILE A 413 -3.49 -36.16 -42.78
CA ILE A 413 -3.68 -37.42 -43.54
C ILE A 413 -4.41 -38.45 -42.69
N VAL A 414 -4.03 -38.64 -41.43
CA VAL A 414 -4.73 -39.56 -40.52
C VAL A 414 -6.21 -39.17 -40.37
N GLN A 415 -6.52 -37.89 -40.35
CA GLN A 415 -7.89 -37.37 -40.32
C GLN A 415 -8.60 -37.40 -41.68
N LYS A 416 -7.91 -37.83 -42.77
CA LYS A 416 -8.42 -37.83 -44.14
C LYS A 416 -8.82 -36.44 -44.67
N GLN A 417 -8.18 -35.40 -44.20
CA GLN A 417 -8.44 -34.01 -44.61
C GLN A 417 -7.51 -33.59 -45.76
N TYR A 418 -7.62 -34.28 -46.87
CA TYR A 418 -6.68 -34.17 -48.00
C TYR A 418 -6.60 -32.78 -48.63
N GLU A 419 -7.70 -32.03 -48.68
CA GLU A 419 -7.70 -30.66 -49.16
C GLU A 419 -6.83 -29.72 -48.29
N ARG A 420 -6.88 -29.91 -46.96
CA ARG A 420 -6.03 -29.13 -46.03
C ARG A 420 -4.56 -29.52 -46.17
N VAL A 421 -4.28 -30.81 -46.42
CA VAL A 421 -2.91 -31.30 -46.71
C VAL A 421 -2.33 -30.59 -47.92
N LEU A 422 -3.05 -30.63 -49.05
CA LEU A 422 -2.60 -30.03 -50.32
C LEU A 422 -2.37 -28.53 -50.18
N ARG A 423 -3.29 -27.83 -49.47
CA ARG A 423 -3.14 -26.42 -49.19
C ARG A 423 -1.90 -26.15 -48.33
N CYS A 424 -1.68 -26.94 -47.26
CA CYS A 424 -0.53 -26.81 -46.37
C CYS A 424 0.79 -27.00 -47.10
N LEU A 425 0.87 -28.04 -47.98
CA LEU A 425 2.06 -28.32 -48.79
C LEU A 425 2.36 -27.19 -49.81
N ALA A 426 1.30 -26.67 -50.45
CA ALA A 426 1.43 -25.62 -51.45
C ALA A 426 1.77 -24.24 -50.84
N GLU A 427 1.07 -23.80 -49.77
CA GLU A 427 1.23 -22.49 -49.15
C GLU A 427 2.54 -22.34 -48.39
N LYS A 428 3.06 -23.42 -47.80
CA LYS A 428 4.28 -23.37 -46.97
C LYS A 428 5.58 -23.65 -47.74
N ASP A 429 5.51 -23.73 -49.08
CA ASP A 429 6.67 -24.07 -49.92
C ASP A 429 7.40 -25.32 -49.39
N ALA A 430 6.61 -26.37 -49.11
CA ALA A 430 7.08 -27.55 -48.41
C ALA A 430 8.25 -28.22 -49.12
N PRO A 431 9.25 -28.72 -48.37
CA PRO A 431 10.41 -29.35 -48.95
C PRO A 431 9.99 -30.54 -49.83
N PRO A 432 10.68 -30.79 -50.97
CA PRO A 432 10.33 -31.87 -51.94
C PRO A 432 10.18 -33.25 -51.30
N GLU A 433 10.92 -33.49 -50.19
CA GLU A 433 10.89 -34.77 -49.46
C GLU A 433 9.50 -35.07 -48.93
N LEU A 434 8.79 -34.05 -48.40
CA LEU A 434 7.42 -34.22 -47.91
C LEU A 434 6.44 -34.53 -49.06
N TRP A 435 6.62 -33.90 -50.22
CA TRP A 435 5.83 -34.24 -51.40
C TRP A 435 6.05 -35.67 -51.84
N TYR A 436 7.30 -36.17 -51.89
CA TYR A 436 7.61 -37.55 -52.26
C TYR A 436 7.03 -38.57 -51.27
N GLU A 437 7.01 -38.26 -50.01
CA GLU A 437 6.49 -39.16 -48.97
C GLU A 437 4.97 -39.24 -49.01
N TYR A 438 4.27 -38.10 -49.15
CA TYR A 438 2.82 -38.04 -49.00
C TYR A 438 2.03 -37.97 -50.32
N ALA A 439 2.66 -37.74 -51.49
CA ALA A 439 1.97 -37.76 -52.78
C ALA A 439 1.28 -39.11 -53.10
N PRO A 440 1.85 -40.29 -52.81
CA PRO A 440 1.14 -41.54 -53.10
C PRO A 440 -0.24 -41.65 -52.46
N PRO A 441 -0.42 -41.48 -51.12
CA PRO A 441 -1.74 -41.52 -50.51
C PRO A 441 -2.66 -40.37 -50.95
N LEU A 442 -2.11 -39.20 -51.31
CA LEU A 442 -2.91 -38.09 -51.83
C LEU A 442 -3.44 -38.33 -53.23
N ILE A 443 -2.64 -38.95 -54.14
CA ILE A 443 -3.07 -39.35 -55.51
C ILE A 443 -4.16 -40.40 -55.46
N GLU A 444 -4.10 -41.33 -54.51
CA GLU A 444 -5.16 -42.33 -54.34
C GLU A 444 -6.47 -41.75 -53.87
N ALA A 445 -6.41 -40.74 -52.93
CA ALA A 445 -7.58 -40.19 -52.27
C ALA A 445 -8.19 -38.95 -52.97
N ALA A 446 -7.36 -38.11 -53.59
CA ALA A 446 -7.75 -36.84 -54.23
C ALA A 446 -6.88 -36.59 -55.49
N PRO A 447 -7.06 -37.40 -56.58
CA PRO A 447 -6.14 -37.37 -57.71
C PRO A 447 -6.11 -36.08 -58.51
N GLN A 448 -7.26 -35.44 -58.70
CA GLN A 448 -7.36 -34.22 -59.51
C GLN A 448 -6.71 -33.04 -58.78
N GLU A 449 -7.06 -32.84 -57.53
CA GLU A 449 -6.54 -31.75 -56.65
C GLU A 449 -5.03 -31.90 -56.42
N THR A 450 -4.54 -33.15 -56.31
CA THR A 450 -3.10 -33.43 -56.12
C THR A 450 -2.29 -33.07 -57.36
N VAL A 451 -2.80 -33.37 -58.56
CA VAL A 451 -2.13 -33.02 -59.81
C VAL A 451 -2.13 -31.51 -60.07
N GLU A 452 -3.18 -30.80 -59.64
CA GLU A 452 -3.25 -29.34 -59.73
C GLU A 452 -2.30 -28.65 -58.77
N ALA A 453 -1.99 -29.26 -57.62
CA ALA A 453 -1.11 -28.73 -56.58
C ALA A 453 0.39 -29.03 -56.82
N LEU A 454 0.72 -30.07 -57.59
CA LEU A 454 2.08 -30.41 -58.03
C LEU A 454 2.56 -29.54 -59.18
#